data_ccd389154ef0ae6a239d508714a56658
#
_entry.id   ccd389154ef0ae6a239d508714a56658
#
_cell.length_a   1.000
_cell.length_b   1.000
_cell.length_c   1.000
_cell.angle_alpha   90.00
_cell.angle_beta   90.00
_cell.angle_gamma   90.00
#
_symmetry.space_group_name_H-M   'P 1'
#
loop_
_entity.id
_entity.type
_entity.pdbx_description
1 polymer ?
#
loop_
_entity_poly.entity_id
_entity_poly.type
_entity_poly.pdbx_seq_one_letter_code
_entity_poly.pdbx_strand_id
1 'polypeptide(L)'
;MEKEKTCKIVFSDIDGTLLTSDGQITEGTKEMILNLENKGIPFILTSARSPEGVRVIKRMLGNHAPIIAFCGGLILDNDGNEIYSKMIPLKRALELKAMLDKDFPAVACNTFGGEKW
;
A
#
# COMPACT_ATOMS: atom_id res chain seq x y z
N MET A 1 -21.54 8.70 -31.33
CA MET A 1 -20.35 9.27 -30.67
C MET A 1 -19.96 8.37 -29.54
N GLU A 2 -18.79 7.77 -29.62
CA GLU A 2 -18.22 7.08 -28.46
C GLU A 2 -17.92 8.14 -27.39
N LYS A 3 -18.45 7.92 -26.17
CA LYS A 3 -18.02 8.73 -25.02
C LYS A 3 -16.54 8.49 -24.80
N GLU A 4 -15.72 9.52 -24.90
CA GLU A 4 -14.31 9.45 -24.47
C GLU A 4 -14.26 8.87 -23.05
N LYS A 5 -13.67 7.70 -22.93
CA LYS A 5 -13.41 7.09 -21.62
C LYS A 5 -12.29 7.88 -20.94
N THR A 6 -12.66 8.84 -20.09
CA THR A 6 -11.69 9.58 -19.29
C THR A 6 -11.30 8.78 -18.05
N CYS A 7 -10.00 8.52 -17.88
CA CYS A 7 -9.45 7.97 -16.64
C CYS A 7 -9.59 9.01 -15.52
N LYS A 8 -10.13 8.59 -14.37
CA LYS A 8 -10.34 9.48 -13.22
C LYS A 8 -9.45 9.16 -12.02
N ILE A 9 -8.93 7.95 -11.96
CA ILE A 9 -8.12 7.43 -10.88
C ILE A 9 -7.30 6.26 -11.40
N VAL A 10 -6.08 6.09 -10.89
CA VAL A 10 -5.21 4.96 -11.20
C VAL A 10 -4.84 4.26 -9.90
N PHE A 11 -4.91 2.94 -9.89
CA PHE A 11 -4.39 2.08 -8.83
C PHE A 11 -3.22 1.28 -9.39
N SER A 12 -2.12 1.23 -8.67
CA SER A 12 -0.95 0.46 -9.07
C SER A 12 -0.40 -0.36 -7.91
N ASP A 13 -0.09 -1.62 -8.20
CA ASP A 13 0.77 -2.42 -7.35
C ASP A 13 2.20 -1.87 -7.36
N ILE A 14 3.00 -2.21 -6.36
CA ILE A 14 4.37 -1.73 -6.18
C ILE A 14 5.36 -2.78 -6.69
N ASP A 15 5.45 -3.90 -5.99
CA ASP A 15 6.44 -4.93 -6.23
C ASP A 15 6.10 -5.75 -7.49
N GLY A 16 7.05 -5.82 -8.42
CA GLY A 16 6.86 -6.50 -9.70
C GLY A 16 6.00 -5.74 -10.72
N THR A 17 5.55 -4.52 -10.42
CA THR A 17 4.74 -3.69 -11.31
C THR A 17 5.34 -2.31 -11.48
N LEU A 18 5.37 -1.51 -10.40
CA LEU A 18 5.88 -0.12 -10.44
C LEU A 18 7.41 -0.08 -10.35
N LEU A 19 7.99 -0.95 -9.52
CA LEU A 19 9.43 -0.99 -9.31
C LEU A 19 10.12 -1.83 -10.38
N THR A 20 11.31 -1.38 -10.76
CA THR A 20 12.27 -2.17 -11.55
C THR A 20 12.83 -3.33 -10.72
N SER A 21 13.56 -4.26 -11.35
CA SER A 21 14.14 -5.42 -10.67
C SER A 21 15.14 -5.05 -9.57
N ASP A 22 15.75 -3.88 -9.65
CA ASP A 22 16.66 -3.31 -8.65
C ASP A 22 15.95 -2.38 -7.63
N GLY A 23 14.61 -2.38 -7.61
CA GLY A 23 13.81 -1.67 -6.61
C GLY A 23 13.70 -0.17 -6.82
N GLN A 24 13.91 0.30 -8.04
CA GLN A 24 13.84 1.73 -8.38
C GLN A 24 12.57 2.07 -9.16
N ILE A 25 12.20 3.33 -9.19
CA ILE A 25 11.20 3.90 -10.09
C ILE A 25 11.95 4.67 -11.17
N THR A 26 11.69 4.37 -12.45
CA THR A 26 12.34 5.10 -13.54
C THR A 26 11.88 6.57 -13.57
N GLU A 27 12.74 7.47 -13.98
CA GLU A 27 12.40 8.91 -14.09
C GLU A 27 11.19 9.13 -15.01
N GLY A 28 11.09 8.41 -16.13
CA GLY A 28 9.96 8.52 -17.04
C GLY A 28 8.62 8.08 -16.39
N THR A 29 8.64 7.01 -15.59
CA THR A 29 7.46 6.57 -14.83
C THR A 29 7.07 7.61 -13.78
N LYS A 30 8.03 8.13 -13.03
CA LYS A 30 7.81 9.16 -12.02
C LYS A 30 7.22 10.43 -12.63
N GLU A 31 7.80 10.92 -13.70
CA GLU A 31 7.31 12.11 -14.43
C GLU A 31 5.87 11.93 -14.91
N MET A 32 5.56 10.76 -15.47
CA MET A 32 4.22 10.46 -15.97
C MET A 32 3.17 10.42 -14.84
N ILE A 33 3.51 9.85 -13.70
CA ILE A 33 2.62 9.80 -12.53
C ILE A 33 2.37 11.19 -11.97
N LEU A 34 3.40 12.03 -11.86
CA LEU A 34 3.25 13.42 -11.41
C LEU A 34 2.41 14.24 -12.41
N ASN A 35 2.55 13.97 -13.70
CA ASN A 35 1.69 14.59 -14.73
C ASN A 35 0.23 14.18 -14.60
N LEU A 36 -0.08 12.94 -14.23
CA LEU A 36 -1.45 12.51 -13.94
C LEU A 36 -2.01 13.29 -12.75
N GLU A 37 -1.26 13.40 -11.68
CA GLU A 37 -1.66 14.15 -10.49
C GLU A 37 -1.95 15.63 -10.80
N ASN A 38 -1.08 16.26 -11.59
CA ASN A 38 -1.29 17.66 -12.06
C ASN A 38 -2.56 17.84 -12.89
N LYS A 39 -3.07 16.77 -13.51
CA LYS A 39 -4.35 16.73 -14.21
C LYS A 39 -5.53 16.39 -13.31
N GLY A 40 -5.32 16.28 -11.98
CA GLY A 40 -6.35 15.90 -11.03
C GLY A 40 -6.69 14.40 -11.04
N ILE A 41 -5.82 13.55 -11.58
CA ILE A 41 -5.98 12.10 -11.61
C ILE A 41 -5.07 11.49 -10.53
N PRO A 42 -5.60 11.09 -9.38
CA PRO A 42 -4.79 10.53 -8.31
C PRO A 42 -4.24 9.16 -8.71
N PHE A 43 -2.98 8.93 -8.34
CA PHE A 43 -2.28 7.67 -8.51
C PHE A 43 -2.11 6.98 -7.15
N ILE A 44 -2.89 5.94 -6.91
CA ILE A 44 -2.99 5.24 -5.63
C ILE A 44 -2.05 4.05 -5.62
N LEU A 45 -1.11 4.04 -4.68
CA LEU A 45 -0.28 2.87 -4.42
C LEU A 45 -1.07 1.84 -3.61
N THR A 46 -1.08 0.60 -4.08
CA THR A 46 -1.71 -0.53 -3.40
C THR A 46 -0.72 -1.68 -3.25
N SER A 47 -0.59 -2.22 -2.05
CA SER A 47 0.44 -3.21 -1.76
C SER A 47 0.09 -4.10 -0.56
N ALA A 48 0.73 -5.26 -0.49
CA ALA A 48 0.77 -6.09 0.71
C ALA A 48 1.65 -5.49 1.83
N ARG A 49 2.50 -4.51 1.51
CA ARG A 49 3.38 -3.85 2.47
C ARG A 49 2.60 -3.16 3.58
N SER A 50 3.28 -2.95 4.71
CA SER A 50 2.79 -2.06 5.77
C SER A 50 2.68 -0.61 5.27
N PRO A 51 1.93 0.27 5.97
CA PRO A 51 1.84 1.69 5.61
C PRO A 51 3.21 2.35 5.44
N GLU A 52 4.14 2.09 6.35
CA GLU A 52 5.49 2.67 6.24
C GLU A 52 6.24 2.15 5.02
N GLY A 53 6.09 0.87 4.68
CA GLY A 53 6.67 0.31 3.45
C GLY A 53 6.11 0.95 2.18
N VAL A 54 4.82 1.30 2.16
CA VAL A 54 4.20 2.05 1.04
C VAL A 54 4.65 3.50 1.03
N ARG A 55 4.76 4.14 2.20
CA ARG A 55 5.22 5.53 2.32
C ARG A 55 6.65 5.73 1.82
N VAL A 56 7.54 4.75 1.98
CA VAL A 56 8.89 4.81 1.39
C VAL A 56 8.80 5.01 -0.13
N ILE A 57 7.96 4.24 -0.81
CA ILE A 57 7.76 4.34 -2.25
C ILE A 57 7.08 5.66 -2.62
N LYS A 58 6.09 6.08 -1.84
CA LYS A 58 5.41 7.36 -2.03
C LYS A 58 6.38 8.54 -1.94
N ARG A 59 7.32 8.52 -0.99
CA ARG A 59 8.37 9.54 -0.87
C ARG A 59 9.30 9.55 -2.08
N MET A 60 9.69 8.38 -2.61
CA MET A 60 10.50 8.28 -3.83
C MET A 60 9.77 8.86 -5.04
N LEU A 61 8.48 8.63 -5.12
CA LEU A 61 7.61 9.10 -6.19
C LEU A 61 7.31 10.60 -6.08
N GLY A 62 7.08 11.09 -4.87
CA GLY A 62 6.74 12.49 -4.58
C GLY A 62 5.28 12.84 -4.86
N ASN A 63 4.38 11.87 -4.95
CA ASN A 63 2.96 12.11 -5.17
C ASN A 63 2.17 12.35 -3.87
N HIS A 64 0.98 12.95 -4.02
CA HIS A 64 0.06 13.31 -2.93
C HIS A 64 -1.29 12.60 -3.12
N ALA A 65 -1.34 11.34 -2.71
CA ALA A 65 -2.53 10.51 -2.85
C ALA A 65 -2.70 9.60 -1.64
N PRO A 66 -3.90 9.11 -1.36
CA PRO A 66 -4.12 8.03 -0.41
C PRO A 66 -3.27 6.80 -0.72
N ILE A 67 -3.07 5.93 0.27
CA ILE A 67 -2.38 4.65 0.12
C ILE A 67 -3.26 3.49 0.57
N ILE A 68 -3.09 2.35 -0.06
CA ILE A 68 -3.73 1.10 0.30
C ILE A 68 -2.64 0.11 0.74
N ALA A 69 -2.62 -0.21 2.02
CA ALA A 69 -1.66 -1.09 2.66
C ALA A 69 -2.29 -2.42 3.08
N PHE A 70 -1.46 -3.42 3.41
CA PHE A 70 -1.91 -4.74 3.87
C PHE A 70 -2.95 -5.38 2.95
N CYS A 71 -2.74 -5.33 1.62
CA CYS A 71 -3.70 -5.86 0.63
C CYS A 71 -5.13 -5.30 0.78
N GLY A 72 -5.27 -4.05 1.19
CA GLY A 72 -6.57 -3.40 1.41
C GLY A 72 -7.07 -3.47 2.86
N GLY A 73 -6.31 -4.07 3.77
CA GLY A 73 -6.66 -4.12 5.19
C GLY A 73 -6.58 -2.77 5.89
N LEU A 74 -5.84 -1.82 5.32
CA LEU A 74 -5.72 -0.45 5.84
C LEU A 74 -5.60 0.54 4.69
N ILE A 75 -6.45 1.55 4.69
CA ILE A 75 -6.44 2.65 3.73
C ILE A 75 -6.25 3.95 4.49
N LEU A 76 -5.23 4.71 4.13
CA LEU A 76 -4.91 6.01 4.74
C LEU A 76 -5.03 7.10 3.69
N ASP A 77 -5.51 8.28 4.11
CA ASP A 77 -5.48 9.48 3.27
C ASP A 77 -4.05 10.01 3.11
N ASN A 78 -3.91 11.12 2.37
CA ASN A 78 -2.60 11.71 2.14
C ASN A 78 -1.92 12.20 3.43
N ASP A 79 -2.69 12.56 4.43
CA ASP A 79 -2.22 13.08 5.73
C ASP A 79 -1.96 11.97 6.75
N GLY A 80 -2.27 10.71 6.38
CA GLY A 80 -2.09 9.55 7.25
C GLY A 80 -3.28 9.22 8.13
N ASN A 81 -4.44 9.86 7.92
CA ASN A 81 -5.66 9.52 8.63
C ASN A 81 -6.31 8.26 8.04
N GLU A 82 -6.88 7.45 8.91
CA GLU A 82 -7.55 6.22 8.50
C GLU A 82 -8.85 6.53 7.74
N ILE A 83 -8.95 6.05 6.50
CA ILE A 83 -10.18 6.05 5.69
C ILE A 83 -10.95 4.75 5.94
N TYR A 84 -10.23 3.63 6.03
CA TYR A 84 -10.80 2.30 6.21
C TYR A 84 -9.80 1.39 6.86
N SER A 85 -10.27 0.52 7.75
CA SER A 85 -9.47 -0.58 8.27
C SER A 85 -10.31 -1.84 8.48
N LYS A 86 -9.68 -2.99 8.27
CA LYS A 86 -10.21 -4.29 8.63
C LYS A 86 -9.11 -5.10 9.32
N MET A 87 -9.21 -5.19 10.63
CA MET A 87 -8.24 -5.88 11.47
C MET A 87 -8.76 -7.26 11.89
N ILE A 88 -7.84 -8.16 12.17
CA ILE A 88 -8.18 -9.42 12.85
C ILE A 88 -8.61 -9.07 14.28
N PRO A 89 -9.78 -9.55 14.77
CA PRO A 89 -10.17 -9.32 16.15
C PRO A 89 -9.08 -9.80 17.12
N LEU A 90 -8.78 -9.01 18.16
CA LEU A 90 -7.68 -9.26 19.09
C LEU A 90 -7.69 -10.71 19.64
N LYS A 91 -8.86 -11.19 20.03
CA LYS A 91 -9.01 -12.57 20.52
C LYS A 91 -8.50 -13.60 19.50
N ARG A 92 -8.87 -13.44 18.23
CA ARG A 92 -8.42 -14.34 17.15
C ARG A 92 -6.93 -14.21 16.85
N ALA A 93 -6.40 -13.00 16.93
CA ALA A 93 -4.97 -12.77 16.74
C ALA A 93 -4.15 -13.47 17.85
N LEU A 94 -4.59 -13.38 19.10
CA LEU A 94 -3.96 -14.06 20.22
C LEU A 94 -4.06 -15.59 20.12
N GLU A 95 -5.21 -16.13 19.74
CA GLU A 95 -5.40 -17.57 19.48
C GLU A 95 -4.46 -18.10 18.40
N LEU A 96 -4.37 -17.38 17.27
CA LEU A 96 -3.46 -17.71 16.17
C LEU A 96 -1.99 -17.65 16.60
N LYS A 97 -1.60 -16.61 17.34
CA LYS A 97 -0.22 -16.47 17.84
C LYS A 97 0.14 -17.64 18.76
N ALA A 98 -0.73 -17.98 19.71
CA ALA A 98 -0.51 -19.08 20.62
C ALA A 98 -0.39 -20.43 19.89
N MET A 99 -1.21 -20.67 18.88
CA MET A 99 -1.13 -21.86 18.03
C MET A 99 0.19 -21.92 17.27
N LEU A 100 0.62 -20.83 16.65
CA LEU A 100 1.88 -20.75 15.91
C LEU A 100 3.08 -20.98 16.82
N ASP A 101 3.10 -20.38 18.00
CA ASP A 101 4.19 -20.55 18.96
C ASP A 101 4.31 -22.00 19.46
N LYS A 102 3.16 -22.68 19.61
CA LYS A 102 3.10 -24.06 20.06
C LYS A 102 3.50 -25.08 18.98
N ASP A 103 2.87 -24.94 17.81
CA ASP A 103 2.93 -25.94 16.73
C ASP A 103 4.10 -25.70 15.78
N PHE A 104 4.57 -24.45 15.69
CA PHE A 104 5.65 -24.02 14.79
C PHE A 104 6.69 -23.13 15.48
N PRO A 105 7.33 -23.62 16.57
CA PRO A 105 8.19 -22.77 17.42
C PRO A 105 9.45 -22.23 16.71
N ALA A 106 9.84 -22.83 15.58
CA ALA A 106 10.99 -22.40 14.78
C ALA A 106 10.64 -21.36 13.71
N VAL A 107 9.36 -21.02 13.54
CA VAL A 107 8.90 -20.06 12.52
C VAL A 107 8.77 -18.67 13.11
N ALA A 108 9.38 -17.68 12.46
CA ALA A 108 9.19 -16.28 12.81
C ALA A 108 7.76 -15.82 12.43
N CYS A 109 7.06 -15.23 13.39
CA CYS A 109 5.73 -14.66 13.19
C CYS A 109 5.79 -13.16 13.43
N ASN A 110 5.57 -12.39 12.36
CA ASN A 110 5.49 -10.94 12.44
C ASN A 110 4.02 -10.50 12.54
N THR A 111 3.73 -9.62 13.49
CA THR A 111 2.40 -9.05 13.68
C THR A 111 2.48 -7.53 13.57
N PHE A 112 1.40 -6.93 13.06
CA PHE A 112 1.29 -5.49 12.93
C PHE A 112 0.07 -4.99 13.71
N GLY A 113 0.24 -4.00 14.56
CA GLY A 113 -0.82 -3.31 15.26
C GLY A 113 -1.01 -1.91 14.66
N GLY A 114 -1.93 -1.76 13.71
CA GLY A 114 -2.07 -0.54 12.94
C GLY A 114 -0.82 -0.28 12.09
N GLU A 115 -0.08 0.79 12.38
CA GLU A 115 1.17 1.13 11.70
C GLU A 115 2.44 0.56 12.36
N LYS A 116 2.29 -0.08 13.52
CA LYS A 116 3.41 -0.58 14.33
C LYS A 116 3.63 -2.07 14.13
N TRP A 117 4.90 -2.44 14.20
CA TRP A 117 5.32 -3.84 14.31
C TRP A 117 4.96 -4.41 15.66
#